data_78d9d505d7f3a562f809e63e64b91dcb
#
_entry.id   78d9d505d7f3a562f809e63e64b91dcb
#
_cell.length_a   1.000
_cell.length_b   1.000
_cell.length_c   1.000
_cell.angle_alpha   90.00
_cell.angle_beta   90.00
_cell.angle_gamma   90.00
#
_symmetry.space_group_name_H-M   'P 1'
#
loop_
_entity.id
_entity.type
_entity.pdbx_description
1 polymer ?
#
loop_
_entity_poly.entity_id
_entity_poly.type
_entity_poly.pdbx_seq_one_letter_code
_entity_poly.pdbx_strand_id
1 'polypeptide(L)'
;MTRHMRGLLAPSLLSCLAVASCGRQAAAPAQQAGAPPPAIRYEAHLAAGGIAPAGGALRNPHQGDPAVAKSGALMFTAMNCDGCHGGDGGGWVGPSLADGRWRYGGADAEVFSSIYYGRPKGMPAFGGTLGAEGVWTLVTYLRSLPVPSDVPTESWEQP
;
A
#
# COMPACT_ATOMS: atom_id res chain seq x y z
N MET A 1 -15.80 37.12 80.63
CA MET A 1 -16.39 38.39 80.18
C MET A 1 -16.64 38.26 78.70
N THR A 2 -17.78 37.84 78.29
CA THR A 2 -18.89 38.49 77.61
C THR A 2 -18.54 39.32 76.37
N ARG A 3 -18.93 38.87 75.19
CA ARG A 3 -20.04 39.52 74.50
C ARG A 3 -20.36 38.79 73.16
N HIS A 4 -21.60 38.37 73.12
CA HIS A 4 -22.27 37.90 71.88
C HIS A 4 -22.45 39.08 70.92
N MET A 5 -22.27 38.85 69.63
CA MET A 5 -22.96 39.65 68.64
C MET A 5 -23.46 38.73 67.49
N ARG A 6 -24.76 38.68 67.47
CA ARG A 6 -25.55 37.97 66.40
C ARG A 6 -25.49 38.84 65.16
N GLY A 7 -25.00 38.30 64.05
CA GLY A 7 -25.08 38.89 62.72
C GLY A 7 -26.02 38.07 61.84
N LEU A 8 -27.04 38.74 61.35
CA LEU A 8 -28.12 38.23 60.54
C LEU A 8 -27.64 37.62 59.22
N LEU A 9 -28.13 36.42 58.96
CA LEU A 9 -28.04 35.79 57.67
C LEU A 9 -29.11 36.34 56.72
N ALA A 10 -28.72 37.01 55.66
CA ALA A 10 -29.56 37.34 54.52
C ALA A 10 -29.46 36.21 53.48
N PRO A 11 -30.54 35.68 52.94
CA PRO A 11 -30.48 34.68 51.88
C PRO A 11 -30.26 35.37 50.53
N SER A 12 -29.09 35.17 49.94
CA SER A 12 -28.83 35.51 48.55
C SER A 12 -29.55 34.55 47.63
N LEU A 13 -30.57 35.05 46.99
CA LEU A 13 -31.22 34.41 45.86
C LEU A 13 -30.25 34.36 44.66
N LEU A 14 -29.66 33.19 44.44
CA LEU A 14 -28.84 32.92 43.26
C LEU A 14 -29.76 32.63 42.09
N SER A 15 -29.99 33.65 41.27
CA SER A 15 -30.76 33.54 40.02
C SER A 15 -29.94 32.75 39.01
N CYS A 16 -30.28 31.46 38.81
CA CYS A 16 -29.73 30.64 37.72
C CYS A 16 -30.25 31.13 36.36
N LEU A 17 -29.49 31.97 35.68
CA LEU A 17 -29.71 32.21 34.26
C LEU A 17 -29.23 30.96 33.50
N ALA A 18 -30.18 30.13 33.11
CA ALA A 18 -29.95 29.08 32.14
C ALA A 18 -29.71 29.73 30.76
N VAL A 19 -28.44 29.84 30.36
CA VAL A 19 -28.10 30.19 29.00
C VAL A 19 -28.36 28.97 28.11
N ALA A 20 -29.53 28.96 27.46
CA ALA A 20 -29.83 28.00 26.40
C ALA A 20 -28.89 28.29 25.21
N SER A 21 -27.73 27.67 25.20
CA SER A 21 -26.85 27.64 24.04
C SER A 21 -27.51 26.76 22.98
N CYS A 22 -28.30 27.37 22.09
CA CYS A 22 -28.70 26.73 20.85
C CYS A 22 -27.43 26.53 20.01
N GLY A 23 -26.78 25.40 20.22
CA GLY A 23 -25.75 24.92 19.31
C GLY A 23 -26.36 24.78 17.92
N ARG A 24 -26.02 25.71 17.01
CA ARG A 24 -26.22 25.48 15.60
C ARG A 24 -25.39 24.24 15.26
N GLN A 25 -26.06 23.08 15.20
CA GLN A 25 -25.51 21.95 14.48
C GLN A 25 -25.30 22.41 13.04
N ALA A 26 -24.02 22.54 12.65
CA ALA A 26 -23.69 22.71 11.26
C ALA A 26 -24.32 21.53 10.51
N ALA A 27 -25.26 21.82 9.64
CA ALA A 27 -25.84 20.81 8.77
C ALA A 27 -24.67 20.11 8.06
N ALA A 28 -24.60 18.80 8.20
CA ALA A 28 -23.68 18.01 7.41
C ALA A 28 -23.92 18.36 5.94
N PRO A 29 -22.85 18.56 5.13
CA PRO A 29 -23.02 18.88 3.73
C PRO A 29 -23.93 17.83 3.13
N ALA A 30 -25.05 18.29 2.53
CA ALA A 30 -25.99 17.43 1.87
C ALA A 30 -25.22 16.59 0.85
N GLN A 31 -25.17 15.28 1.06
CA GLN A 31 -24.66 14.36 0.06
C GLN A 31 -25.46 14.63 -1.21
N GLN A 32 -24.74 15.01 -2.25
CA GLN A 32 -25.34 15.26 -3.56
C GLN A 32 -26.02 13.94 -3.99
N ALA A 33 -27.34 13.93 -3.87
CA ALA A 33 -28.15 12.86 -4.40
C ALA A 33 -28.03 12.90 -5.92
N GLY A 34 -27.22 11.98 -6.49
CA GLY A 34 -27.16 11.88 -7.95
C GLY A 34 -25.89 11.31 -8.54
N ALA A 35 -24.76 11.31 -7.84
CA ALA A 35 -23.62 10.57 -8.33
C ALA A 35 -23.76 9.09 -7.99
N PRO A 36 -23.73 8.15 -8.94
CA PRO A 36 -23.64 6.74 -8.62
C PRO A 36 -22.41 6.53 -7.73
N PRO A 37 -22.49 5.64 -6.72
CA PRO A 37 -21.33 5.34 -5.90
C PRO A 37 -20.18 4.97 -6.84
N PRO A 38 -18.93 5.41 -6.55
CA PRO A 38 -17.79 5.04 -7.35
C PRO A 38 -17.80 3.52 -7.48
N ALA A 39 -17.83 3.03 -8.72
CA ALA A 39 -17.77 1.61 -8.98
C ALA A 39 -16.46 1.11 -8.37
N ILE A 40 -16.56 0.32 -7.30
CA ILE A 40 -15.39 -0.32 -6.73
C ILE A 40 -14.88 -1.29 -7.79
N ARG A 41 -13.80 -0.92 -8.45
CA ARG A 41 -13.12 -1.79 -9.41
C ARG A 41 -12.28 -2.78 -8.61
N TYR A 42 -12.88 -3.89 -8.25
CA TYR A 42 -12.16 -5.00 -7.60
C TYR A 42 -11.07 -5.61 -8.49
N GLU A 43 -11.16 -5.38 -9.79
CA GLU A 43 -10.29 -5.96 -10.83
C GLU A 43 -8.82 -5.53 -10.71
N ALA A 44 -8.53 -4.40 -10.05
CA ALA A 44 -7.17 -3.89 -9.93
C ALA A 44 -6.38 -4.47 -8.75
N HIS A 45 -7.01 -5.13 -7.78
CA HIS A 45 -6.37 -5.44 -6.50
C HIS A 45 -6.20 -6.93 -6.21
N LEU A 46 -7.03 -7.80 -6.75
CA LEU A 46 -7.06 -9.21 -6.38
C LEU A 46 -7.23 -10.17 -7.57
N ALA A 47 -7.46 -9.68 -8.78
CA ALA A 47 -7.54 -10.51 -9.95
C ALA A 47 -6.14 -10.96 -10.37
N ALA A 48 -6.01 -12.21 -10.80
CA ALA A 48 -4.83 -12.63 -11.55
C ALA A 48 -4.66 -11.71 -12.75
N GLY A 49 -3.45 -11.19 -12.96
CA GLY A 49 -3.19 -10.20 -13.98
C GLY A 49 -3.44 -10.74 -15.39
N GLY A 50 -3.80 -9.84 -16.28
CA GLY A 50 -3.92 -10.09 -17.72
C GLY A 50 -2.57 -10.07 -18.43
N ILE A 51 -2.63 -9.92 -19.75
CA ILE A 51 -1.44 -9.69 -20.58
C ILE A 51 -0.95 -8.26 -20.32
N ALA A 52 0.24 -8.13 -19.78
CA ALA A 52 0.85 -6.82 -19.62
C ALA A 52 1.20 -6.23 -21.00
N PRO A 53 1.01 -4.92 -21.20
CA PRO A 53 1.50 -4.27 -22.41
C PRO A 53 3.01 -4.41 -22.51
N ALA A 54 3.54 -4.47 -23.74
CA ALA A 54 4.97 -4.55 -23.97
C ALA A 54 5.71 -3.42 -23.24
N GLY A 55 6.68 -3.78 -22.41
CA GLY A 55 7.33 -2.89 -21.45
C GLY A 55 8.29 -1.84 -22.03
N GLY A 56 8.15 -1.47 -23.26
CA GLY A 56 8.82 -0.41 -24.02
C GLY A 56 9.97 0.35 -23.34
N ALA A 57 9.81 1.65 -23.27
CA ALA A 57 10.84 2.60 -22.81
C ALA A 57 10.89 2.84 -21.30
N LEU A 58 10.16 2.09 -20.48
CA LEU A 58 10.16 2.27 -19.02
C LEU A 58 11.54 1.95 -18.43
N ARG A 59 12.08 2.87 -17.66
CA ARG A 59 13.34 2.72 -16.95
C ARG A 59 13.11 2.88 -15.46
N ASN A 60 13.84 2.10 -14.67
CA ASN A 60 13.81 2.23 -13.22
C ASN A 60 14.49 3.53 -12.79
N PRO A 61 13.76 4.48 -12.18
CA PRO A 61 14.33 5.76 -11.75
C PRO A 61 15.26 5.61 -10.53
N HIS A 62 15.22 4.48 -9.83
CA HIS A 62 15.96 4.21 -8.60
C HIS A 62 17.02 3.11 -8.78
N GLN A 63 17.44 2.84 -10.00
CA GLN A 63 18.38 1.76 -10.28
C GLN A 63 19.65 1.87 -9.43
N GLY A 64 19.93 0.83 -8.62
CA GLY A 64 21.13 0.75 -7.80
C GLY A 64 21.07 1.58 -6.50
N ASP A 65 19.96 2.20 -6.15
CA ASP A 65 19.83 2.96 -4.90
C ASP A 65 19.62 2.01 -3.69
N PRO A 66 20.60 1.92 -2.76
CA PRO A 66 20.50 1.00 -1.62
C PRO A 66 19.44 1.43 -0.58
N ALA A 67 19.13 2.72 -0.48
CA ALA A 67 18.11 3.19 0.44
C ALA A 67 16.72 2.81 -0.06
N VAL A 68 16.50 2.94 -1.37
CA VAL A 68 15.26 2.50 -2.00
C VAL A 68 15.14 0.98 -1.97
N ALA A 69 16.23 0.24 -2.20
CA ALA A 69 16.24 -1.22 -2.07
C ALA A 69 15.84 -1.67 -0.65
N LYS A 70 16.35 -1.01 0.38
CA LYS A 70 15.96 -1.29 1.78
C LYS A 70 14.47 -1.04 2.02
N SER A 71 13.92 0.04 1.47
CA SER A 71 12.49 0.34 1.56
C SER A 71 11.67 -0.70 0.79
N GLY A 72 12.17 -1.16 -0.34
CA GLY A 72 11.58 -2.23 -1.13
C GLY A 72 11.53 -3.57 -0.38
N ALA A 73 12.55 -3.91 0.38
CA ALA A 73 12.57 -5.10 1.23
C ALA A 73 11.43 -5.08 2.28
N LEU A 74 11.22 -3.95 2.93
CA LEU A 74 10.11 -3.78 3.88
C LEU A 74 8.76 -3.87 3.17
N MET A 75 8.64 -3.26 2.00
CA MET A 75 7.42 -3.31 1.19
C MET A 75 7.12 -4.72 0.69
N PHE A 76 8.13 -5.51 0.33
CA PHE A 76 8.01 -6.90 -0.11
C PHE A 76 7.28 -7.75 0.93
N THR A 77 7.67 -7.63 2.20
CA THR A 77 6.99 -8.30 3.32
C THR A 77 5.62 -7.67 3.61
N ALA A 78 5.51 -6.34 3.65
CA ALA A 78 4.26 -5.67 3.96
C ALA A 78 3.14 -5.98 2.94
N MET A 79 3.50 -6.22 1.70
CA MET A 79 2.57 -6.58 0.63
C MET A 79 2.38 -8.10 0.46
N ASN A 80 2.93 -8.89 1.39
CA ASN A 80 2.87 -10.36 1.40
C ASN A 80 3.45 -11.00 0.11
N CYS A 81 4.42 -10.36 -0.51
CA CYS A 81 5.11 -10.93 -1.66
C CYS A 81 5.89 -12.19 -1.26
N ASP A 82 6.49 -12.16 -0.04
CA ASP A 82 7.19 -13.26 0.60
C ASP A 82 6.31 -14.49 0.82
N GLY A 83 5.02 -14.33 1.02
CA GLY A 83 4.07 -15.44 1.15
C GLY A 83 4.01 -16.36 -0.08
N CYS A 84 4.36 -15.85 -1.24
CA CYS A 84 4.44 -16.64 -2.47
C CYS A 84 5.88 -16.84 -2.96
N HIS A 85 6.73 -15.81 -2.84
CA HIS A 85 8.08 -15.81 -3.40
C HIS A 85 9.19 -16.18 -2.39
N GLY A 86 8.82 -16.50 -1.14
CA GLY A 86 9.77 -16.76 -0.05
C GLY A 86 10.34 -15.48 0.55
N GLY A 87 10.76 -15.52 1.82
CA GLY A 87 11.21 -14.33 2.56
C GLY A 87 12.47 -13.66 2.00
N ASP A 88 13.28 -14.43 1.32
CA ASP A 88 14.50 -14.01 0.63
C ASP A 88 14.34 -13.88 -0.90
N GLY A 89 13.10 -14.07 -1.40
CA GLY A 89 12.82 -14.14 -2.82
C GLY A 89 13.24 -15.45 -3.49
N GLY A 90 13.61 -16.47 -2.70
CA GLY A 90 14.12 -17.75 -3.21
C GLY A 90 13.07 -18.64 -3.87
N GLY A 91 11.79 -18.25 -3.81
CA GLY A 91 10.67 -18.99 -4.41
C GLY A 91 9.99 -19.93 -3.42
N TRP A 92 8.71 -20.19 -3.68
CA TRP A 92 7.91 -21.22 -3.03
C TRP A 92 6.69 -21.57 -3.91
N VAL A 93 5.52 -20.99 -3.64
CA VAL A 93 4.34 -21.11 -4.52
C VAL A 93 4.54 -20.34 -5.84
N GLY A 94 5.15 -19.16 -5.72
CA GLY A 94 5.65 -18.37 -6.83
C GLY A 94 7.09 -18.75 -7.18
N PRO A 95 7.56 -18.38 -8.37
CA PRO A 95 8.94 -18.65 -8.80
C PRO A 95 9.94 -17.89 -7.93
N SER A 96 11.19 -18.35 -7.91
CA SER A 96 12.31 -17.60 -7.38
C SER A 96 12.44 -16.26 -8.12
N LEU A 97 12.82 -15.23 -7.36
CA LEU A 97 13.12 -13.87 -7.86
C LEU A 97 14.61 -13.54 -7.73
N ALA A 98 15.37 -14.49 -7.13
CA ALA A 98 16.80 -14.37 -6.85
C ALA A 98 17.66 -15.34 -7.67
N ASP A 99 17.08 -16.11 -8.58
CA ASP A 99 17.81 -17.09 -9.39
C ASP A 99 18.24 -16.57 -10.77
N GLY A 100 17.95 -15.31 -11.07
CA GLY A 100 18.28 -14.66 -12.35
C GLY A 100 17.41 -15.11 -13.53
N ARG A 101 16.38 -15.93 -13.30
CA ARG A 101 15.48 -16.45 -14.34
C ARG A 101 14.15 -15.71 -14.31
N TRP A 102 13.71 -15.22 -15.46
CA TRP A 102 12.52 -14.38 -15.57
C TRP A 102 11.57 -14.91 -16.64
N ARG A 103 10.48 -15.51 -16.22
CA ARG A 103 9.50 -16.10 -17.12
C ARG A 103 8.85 -15.10 -18.09
N TYR A 104 8.68 -13.87 -17.69
CA TYR A 104 7.97 -12.82 -18.45
C TYR A 104 8.93 -11.68 -18.85
N GLY A 105 10.20 -12.01 -19.02
CA GLY A 105 11.27 -11.05 -19.30
C GLY A 105 11.92 -10.48 -18.05
N GLY A 106 13.21 -10.23 -18.16
CA GLY A 106 14.07 -9.83 -17.04
C GLY A 106 14.53 -8.38 -17.09
N ALA A 107 14.11 -7.57 -18.07
CA ALA A 107 14.35 -6.14 -18.02
C ALA A 107 13.53 -5.46 -16.92
N ASP A 108 13.98 -4.32 -16.38
CA ASP A 108 13.27 -3.61 -15.31
C ASP A 108 11.82 -3.28 -15.67
N ALA A 109 11.57 -2.87 -16.91
CA ALA A 109 10.23 -2.61 -17.42
C ALA A 109 9.33 -3.85 -17.42
N GLU A 110 9.90 -5.03 -17.67
CA GLU A 110 9.16 -6.30 -17.72
C GLU A 110 8.84 -6.78 -16.30
N VAL A 111 9.79 -6.64 -15.37
CA VAL A 111 9.57 -6.93 -13.95
C VAL A 111 8.55 -5.95 -13.36
N PHE A 112 8.68 -4.65 -13.67
CA PHE A 112 7.68 -3.65 -13.34
C PHE A 112 6.29 -4.06 -13.84
N SER A 113 6.17 -4.42 -15.10
CA SER A 113 4.90 -4.84 -15.70
C SER A 113 4.34 -6.08 -15.03
N SER A 114 5.20 -7.02 -14.59
CA SER A 114 4.77 -8.22 -13.87
C SER A 114 4.13 -7.89 -12.53
N ILE A 115 4.70 -6.93 -11.80
CA ILE A 115 4.19 -6.50 -10.49
C ILE A 115 2.96 -5.60 -10.69
N TYR A 116 3.04 -4.64 -11.61
CA TYR A 116 1.98 -3.65 -11.80
C TYR A 116 0.67 -4.26 -12.27
N TYR A 117 0.74 -5.13 -13.30
CA TYR A 117 -0.43 -5.73 -13.93
C TYR A 117 -0.74 -7.15 -13.41
N GLY A 118 0.15 -7.73 -12.59
CA GLY A 118 0.05 -9.13 -12.19
C GLY A 118 0.28 -10.11 -13.35
N ARG A 119 0.05 -11.41 -13.08
CA ARG A 119 0.23 -12.47 -14.08
C ARG A 119 -0.89 -13.51 -14.01
N PRO A 120 -1.29 -14.11 -15.16
CA PRO A 120 -2.48 -14.97 -15.25
C PRO A 120 -2.45 -16.22 -14.35
N LYS A 121 -1.26 -16.67 -13.93
CA LYS A 121 -1.09 -17.86 -13.08
C LYS A 121 -1.19 -17.56 -11.57
N GLY A 122 -1.88 -16.51 -11.19
CA GLY A 122 -2.25 -16.22 -9.80
C GLY A 122 -1.46 -15.08 -9.14
N MET A 123 -0.55 -14.43 -9.83
CA MET A 123 0.10 -13.23 -9.28
C MET A 123 -0.85 -12.03 -9.36
N PRO A 124 -1.26 -11.44 -8.22
CA PRO A 124 -2.14 -10.27 -8.21
C PRO A 124 -1.52 -9.05 -8.90
N ALA A 125 -2.36 -8.13 -9.33
CA ALA A 125 -1.95 -6.82 -9.82
C ALA A 125 -1.77 -5.85 -8.65
N PHE A 126 -0.57 -5.32 -8.47
CA PHE A 126 -0.27 -4.40 -7.37
C PHE A 126 -0.27 -2.92 -7.78
N GLY A 127 -0.41 -2.63 -9.07
CA GLY A 127 -0.35 -1.26 -9.58
C GLY A 127 -1.38 -0.31 -8.98
N GLY A 128 -2.59 -0.82 -8.72
CA GLY A 128 -3.65 -0.03 -8.09
C GLY A 128 -3.39 0.32 -6.62
N THR A 129 -2.67 -0.53 -5.91
CA THR A 129 -2.36 -0.35 -4.48
C THR A 129 -1.07 0.44 -4.28
N LEU A 130 -0.03 0.15 -5.05
CA LEU A 130 1.31 0.69 -4.87
C LEU A 130 1.57 1.92 -5.76
N GLY A 131 0.83 2.08 -6.84
CA GLY A 131 1.19 3.02 -7.88
C GLY A 131 2.52 2.68 -8.56
N ALA A 132 2.95 3.51 -9.51
CA ALA A 132 4.19 3.26 -10.23
C ALA A 132 5.43 3.36 -9.33
N GLU A 133 5.45 4.31 -8.40
CA GLU A 133 6.59 4.55 -7.51
C GLU A 133 6.85 3.37 -6.57
N GLY A 134 5.79 2.83 -5.94
CA GLY A 134 5.94 1.66 -5.08
C GLY A 134 6.38 0.42 -5.86
N VAL A 135 5.92 0.26 -7.09
CA VAL A 135 6.37 -0.85 -7.94
C VAL A 135 7.85 -0.69 -8.32
N TRP A 136 8.32 0.53 -8.66
CA TRP A 136 9.75 0.76 -8.90
C TRP A 136 10.62 0.50 -7.67
N THR A 137 10.11 0.84 -6.49
CA THR A 137 10.76 0.53 -5.22
C THR A 137 10.96 -0.97 -5.04
N LEU A 138 9.95 -1.78 -5.36
CA LEU A 138 10.06 -3.24 -5.36
C LEU A 138 11.04 -3.74 -6.42
N VAL A 139 11.00 -3.22 -7.64
CA VAL A 139 11.95 -3.60 -8.70
C VAL A 139 13.39 -3.34 -8.24
N THR A 140 13.64 -2.19 -7.61
CA THR A 140 14.97 -1.85 -7.08
C THR A 140 15.44 -2.83 -6.02
N TYR A 141 14.56 -3.26 -5.11
CA TYR A 141 14.85 -4.32 -4.15
C TYR A 141 15.18 -5.64 -4.83
N LEU A 142 14.35 -6.09 -5.77
CA LEU A 142 14.58 -7.35 -6.47
C LEU A 142 15.92 -7.37 -7.21
N ARG A 143 16.35 -6.22 -7.74
CA ARG A 143 17.68 -6.07 -8.36
C ARG A 143 18.83 -6.09 -7.37
N SER A 144 18.59 -5.86 -6.12
CA SER A 144 19.60 -5.94 -5.06
C SER A 144 19.76 -7.35 -4.49
N LEU A 145 18.87 -8.28 -4.83
CA LEU A 145 18.98 -9.67 -4.39
C LEU A 145 20.22 -10.34 -5.00
N PRO A 146 20.94 -11.14 -4.23
CA PRO A 146 22.08 -11.87 -4.76
C PRO A 146 21.61 -12.92 -5.76
N VAL A 147 22.17 -12.87 -6.98
CA VAL A 147 21.92 -13.88 -8.00
C VAL A 147 23.10 -14.84 -8.04
N PRO A 148 22.90 -16.17 -8.01
CA PRO A 148 23.96 -17.14 -8.15
C PRO A 148 24.71 -16.94 -9.46
N SER A 149 26.05 -17.10 -9.43
CA SER A 149 26.90 -16.94 -10.61
C SER A 149 26.76 -18.09 -11.62
N ASP A 150 26.18 -19.19 -11.20
CA ASP A 150 26.03 -20.45 -11.95
C ASP A 150 24.59 -20.71 -12.36
N VAL A 151 23.80 -19.67 -12.59
CA VAL A 151 22.39 -19.83 -13.01
C VAL A 151 22.35 -20.62 -14.33
N PRO A 152 21.72 -21.81 -14.33
CA PRO A 152 21.54 -22.56 -15.56
C PRO A 152 20.74 -21.78 -16.60
N THR A 153 21.20 -21.77 -17.83
CA THR A 153 20.60 -20.98 -18.94
C THR A 153 19.38 -21.66 -19.57
N GLU A 154 18.87 -22.72 -18.96
CA GLU A 154 17.70 -23.43 -19.49
C GLU A 154 16.44 -22.56 -19.41
N SER A 155 15.74 -22.47 -20.53
CA SER A 155 14.48 -21.75 -20.64
C SER A 155 13.39 -22.41 -19.78
N TRP A 156 12.61 -21.62 -19.06
CA TRP A 156 11.38 -22.08 -18.39
C TRP A 156 10.26 -22.41 -19.36
N GLU A 157 10.40 -22.03 -20.62
CA GLU A 157 9.51 -22.40 -21.69
C GLU A 157 9.92 -23.78 -22.21
N GLN A 158 9.45 -24.82 -21.54
CA GLN A 158 9.39 -26.12 -22.18
C GLN A 158 8.17 -26.15 -23.10
N PRO A 159 8.31 -26.70 -24.30
CA PRO A 159 7.25 -26.76 -25.28
C PRO A 159 6.03 -27.54 -24.83
#